data_5bc05a22cb5e6eeacdba08f31805582d
#
_entry.id   5bc05a22cb5e6eeacdba08f31805582d
#
_cell.length_a   1.000
_cell.length_b   1.000
_cell.length_c   1.000
_cell.angle_alpha   90.00
_cell.angle_beta   90.00
_cell.angle_gamma   90.00
#
_symmetry.space_group_name_H-M   'P 1'
#
loop_
_entity.id
_entity.type
_entity.pdbx_description
1 polymer ?
#
loop_
_entity_poly.entity_id
_entity_poly.type
_entity_poly.pdbx_seq_one_letter_code
_entity_poly.pdbx_strand_id
1 'polypeptide(L)' 'MDDTNMDPQAAWLLLVDALESGHWRVVREQAQDLLDWIGMGGFPPDISNGKVTDRYWNRQIAIYACKLARLIARRRLRG' A
#
# COMPACT_ATOMS: atom_id res chain seq x y z
N MET A 1 17.35 10.66 12.66
CA MET A 1 16.96 9.95 12.38
C MET A 1 16.40 9.95 11.17
N ASP A 2 16.23 9.30 10.68
CA ASP A 2 15.98 9.35 9.57
C ASP A 2 14.83 8.79 9.18
N ASP A 3 13.91 9.50 9.08
CA ASP A 3 12.69 9.05 8.87
C ASP A 3 12.44 8.79 7.51
N THR A 4 13.38 8.83 6.70
CA THR A 4 13.14 8.59 5.31
C THR A 4 13.01 7.12 5.04
N ASN A 5 13.34 6.28 6.02
CA ASN A 5 13.23 4.87 5.80
C ASN A 5 11.85 4.40 6.11
N MET A 6 11.13 4.06 5.09
CA MET A 6 9.81 3.50 5.24
C MET A 6 9.92 1.99 5.32
N ASP A 7 9.07 1.38 6.11
CA ASP A 7 8.93 -0.07 6.12
C ASP A 7 7.69 -0.40 5.28
N PRO A 8 7.88 -0.79 4.01
CA PRO A 8 6.73 -1.03 3.14
C PRO A 8 5.85 -2.17 3.61
N GLN A 9 6.43 -3.17 4.29
CA GLN A 9 5.63 -4.27 4.78
C GLN A 9 4.72 -3.80 5.91
N ALA A 10 5.23 -2.97 6.81
CA ALA A 10 4.42 -2.43 7.91
C ALA A 10 3.32 -1.53 7.35
N ALA A 11 3.64 -0.71 6.34
CA ALA A 11 2.64 0.15 5.71
C ALA A 11 1.54 -0.67 5.05
N TRP A 12 1.91 -1.76 4.40
CA TRP A 12 0.95 -2.65 3.76
C TRP A 12 0.02 -3.28 4.80
N LEU A 13 0.57 -3.72 5.92
CA LEU A 13 -0.25 -4.33 6.98
C LEU A 13 -1.22 -3.30 7.58
N LEU A 14 -0.77 -2.07 7.76
CA LEU A 14 -1.64 -1.01 8.23
C LEU A 14 -2.77 -0.73 7.23
N LEU A 15 -2.44 -0.75 5.94
CA LEU A 15 -3.43 -0.56 4.89
C LEU A 15 -4.50 -1.64 4.93
N VAL A 16 -4.08 -2.89 5.03
CA VAL A 16 -5.02 -4.00 5.06
C VAL A 16 -5.89 -3.94 6.30
N ASP A 17 -5.30 -3.63 7.44
CA ASP A 17 -6.04 -3.52 8.68
C ASP A 17 -7.07 -2.39 8.60
N ALA A 18 -6.68 -1.28 8.01
CA ALA A 18 -7.59 -0.15 7.84
C ALA A 18 -8.73 -0.47 6.89
N LEU A 19 -8.46 -1.24 5.83
CA LEU A 19 -9.50 -1.69 4.92
C LEU A 19 -10.52 -2.57 5.63
N GLU A 20 -10.04 -3.47 6.48
CA GLU A 20 -10.93 -4.36 7.22
C GLU A 20 -11.77 -3.59 8.23
N SER A 21 -11.22 -2.53 8.80
CA SER A 21 -11.89 -1.77 9.83
C SER A 21 -12.69 -0.58 9.30
N GLY A 22 -12.59 -0.29 8.02
CA GLY A 22 -13.29 0.84 7.45
C GLY A 22 -12.69 2.19 7.78
N HIS A 23 -11.40 2.23 8.14
CA HIS A 23 -10.72 3.48 8.44
C HIS A 23 -10.20 4.09 7.13
N TRP A 24 -11.10 4.67 6.37
CA TRP A 24 -10.80 5.07 4.98
C TRP A 24 -9.75 6.15 4.84
N ARG A 25 -9.63 7.03 5.82
CA ARG A 25 -8.58 8.06 5.77
C ARG A 25 -7.20 7.42 5.88
N VAL A 26 -7.06 6.43 6.75
CA VAL A 26 -5.81 5.69 6.90
C VAL A 26 -5.51 4.90 5.62
N VAL A 27 -6.56 4.28 5.04
CA VAL A 27 -6.41 3.57 3.77
C VAL A 27 -5.82 4.49 2.71
N ARG A 28 -6.39 5.68 2.58
CA ARG A 28 -5.93 6.61 1.56
C ARG A 28 -4.49 7.04 1.80
N GLU A 29 -4.16 7.32 3.05
CA GLU A 29 -2.80 7.76 3.39
C GLU A 29 -1.77 6.68 3.14
N GLN A 30 -2.04 5.47 3.61
CA GLN A 30 -1.08 4.39 3.46
C GLN A 30 -0.93 3.97 2.00
N ALA A 31 -2.04 3.96 1.26
CA ALA A 31 -1.97 3.62 -0.16
C ALA A 31 -1.14 4.65 -0.92
N GLN A 32 -1.31 5.94 -0.61
CA GLN A 32 -0.55 6.98 -1.27
C GLN A 32 0.93 6.90 -0.91
N ASP A 33 1.23 6.66 0.37
CA ASP A 33 2.61 6.55 0.81
C ASP A 33 3.31 5.39 0.13
N LEU A 34 2.64 4.26 0.01
CA LEU A 34 3.21 3.10 -0.67
C LEU A 34 3.42 3.37 -2.16
N LEU A 35 2.45 4.03 -2.81
CA LEU A 35 2.60 4.36 -4.23
C LEU A 35 3.79 5.31 -4.43
N ASP A 36 3.95 6.28 -3.56
CA ASP A 36 5.08 7.20 -3.64
C ASP A 36 6.40 6.47 -3.44
N TRP A 37 6.44 5.59 -2.45
CA TRP A 37 7.64 4.81 -2.15
C TRP A 37 8.06 3.94 -3.34
N ILE A 38 7.12 3.21 -3.92
CA ILE A 38 7.39 2.35 -5.06
C ILE A 38 7.80 3.21 -6.27
N GLY A 39 7.14 4.36 -6.43
CA GLY A 39 7.44 5.27 -7.52
C GLY A 39 8.84 5.86 -7.47
N MET A 40 9.41 5.98 -6.27
CA MET A 40 10.77 6.46 -6.11
C MET A 40 11.80 5.35 -6.30
N GLY A 41 11.37 4.15 -6.59
CA GLY A 41 12.29 3.03 -6.73
C GLY A 41 12.42 2.18 -5.48
N GLY A 42 11.59 2.44 -4.47
CA GLY A 42 11.60 1.61 -3.27
C GLY A 42 11.06 0.22 -3.56
N PHE A 43 11.53 -0.78 -2.82
CA PHE A 43 11.03 -2.13 -3.05
C PHE A 43 9.61 -2.26 -2.50
N PRO A 44 8.77 -3.03 -3.21
CA PRO A 44 7.36 -3.16 -2.82
C PRO A 44 7.19 -4.09 -1.63
N PRO A 45 6.06 -3.99 -0.91
CA PRO A 45 5.77 -4.95 0.13
C PRO A 45 5.44 -6.31 -0.49
N ASP A 46 5.63 -7.36 0.30
CA ASP A 46 5.23 -8.68 -0.14
C ASP A 46 3.77 -8.84 0.20
N ILE A 47 2.92 -8.80 -0.82
CA ILE A 47 1.48 -8.86 -0.61
C ILE A 47 0.92 -10.25 -0.76
N SER A 48 1.75 -11.21 -1.16
CA SER A 48 1.29 -12.57 -1.42
C SER A 48 1.72 -13.56 -0.36
N ASN A 49 2.32 -13.06 0.71
CA ASN A 49 2.79 -13.89 1.80
C ASN A 49 3.82 -14.92 1.29
N GLY A 50 4.73 -14.45 0.46
CA GLY A 50 5.80 -15.28 -0.05
C GLY A 50 5.47 -16.16 -1.22
N LYS A 51 4.24 -16.11 -1.70
CA LYS A 51 3.85 -16.99 -2.81
C LYS A 51 4.28 -16.46 -4.17
N VAL A 52 4.35 -15.17 -4.34
CA VAL A 52 4.80 -14.57 -5.58
C VAL A 52 6.23 -14.12 -5.36
N THR A 53 7.17 -14.80 -6.01
CA THR A 53 8.59 -14.49 -5.80
C THR A 53 9.18 -13.62 -6.88
N ASP A 54 8.48 -13.46 -8.00
CA ASP A 54 8.95 -12.62 -9.09
C ASP A 54 8.79 -11.16 -8.68
N ARG A 55 9.88 -10.41 -8.66
CA ARG A 55 9.88 -9.03 -8.21
C ARG A 55 9.00 -8.12 -9.05
N TYR A 56 9.02 -8.34 -10.35
CA TYR A 56 8.23 -7.51 -11.25
C TYR A 56 6.74 -7.71 -11.00
N TRP A 57 6.30 -8.96 -10.90
CA TRP A 57 4.92 -9.26 -10.64
C TRP A 57 4.47 -8.71 -9.29
N ASN A 58 5.28 -8.93 -8.26
CA ASN A 58 4.94 -8.46 -6.93
C ASN A 58 4.81 -6.93 -6.90
N ARG A 59 5.71 -6.25 -7.62
CA ARG A 59 5.67 -4.80 -7.70
C ARG A 59 4.39 -4.33 -8.38
N GLN A 60 4.02 -4.96 -9.50
CA GLN A 60 2.83 -4.58 -10.23
C GLN A 60 1.56 -4.83 -9.43
N ILE A 61 1.49 -5.97 -8.75
CA ILE A 61 0.33 -6.28 -7.93
C ILE A 61 0.21 -5.27 -6.79
N ALA A 62 1.33 -4.92 -6.16
CA ALA A 62 1.31 -3.95 -5.07
C ALA A 62 0.82 -2.58 -5.56
N ILE A 63 1.27 -2.15 -6.73
CA ILE A 63 0.84 -0.88 -7.31
C ILE A 63 -0.66 -0.89 -7.56
N TYR A 64 -1.16 -1.93 -8.20
CA TYR A 64 -2.59 -2.00 -8.52
C TYR A 64 -3.44 -2.11 -7.25
N ALA A 65 -2.98 -2.88 -6.27
CA ALA A 65 -3.69 -3.00 -5.01
C ALA A 65 -3.80 -1.64 -4.31
N CYS A 66 -2.70 -0.88 -4.29
CA CYS A 66 -2.72 0.43 -3.66
C CYS A 66 -3.59 1.42 -4.42
N LYS A 67 -3.58 1.38 -5.74
CA LYS A 67 -4.43 2.24 -6.54
C LYS A 67 -5.91 1.92 -6.30
N LEU A 68 -6.24 0.66 -6.22
CA LEU A 68 -7.61 0.26 -5.95
C LEU A 68 -8.04 0.69 -4.55
N ALA A 69 -7.18 0.46 -3.57
CA ALA A 69 -7.49 0.85 -2.19
C ALA A 69 -7.70 2.36 -2.10
N ARG A 70 -6.87 3.14 -2.76
CA ARG A 70 -6.99 4.59 -2.77
C ARG A 70 -8.30 5.03 -3.41
N LEU A 71 -8.69 4.39 -4.50
CA LEU A 71 -9.93 4.69 -5.18
C LEU A 71 -11.14 4.40 -4.29
N ILE A 72 -11.13 3.26 -3.63
CA ILE A 72 -12.23 2.88 -2.74
C ILE A 72 -12.32 3.89 -1.59
N ALA A 73 -11.17 4.23 -1.00
CA ALA A 73 -11.14 5.17 0.11
C ALA A 73 -11.70 6.53 -0.29
N ARG A 74 -11.36 7.00 -1.49
CA ARG A 74 -11.88 8.28 -1.98
C ARG A 74 -13.39 8.26 -2.08
N ARG A 75 -13.94 7.17 -2.60
CA ARG A 75 -15.39 7.04 -2.73
C ARG A 75 -16.06 7.00 -1.38
N ARG A 76 -15.48 6.28 -0.43
CA ARG A 76 -16.07 6.18 0.91
C ARG A 76 -16.00 7.51 1.65
N LEU A 77 -14.90 8.24 1.49
CA LEU A 77 -14.74 9.53 2.17
C LEU A 77 -15.61 10.61 1.56
N ARG A 78 -15.96 10.45 0.29
CA ARG A 78 -16.79 11.43 -0.37
C ARG A 78 -18.24 11.28 0.06
N GLY A 79 -18.53 10.17 0.56
CA GLY A 79 -19.75 9.93 1.17
C GLY A 79 -20.85 9.53 0.45
#